data_c489ab335e38cf5bf2e11f8c5204a48b
#
_entry.id   c489ab335e38cf5bf2e11f8c5204a48b
#
_cell.length_a   1.000
_cell.length_b   1.000
_cell.length_c   1.000
_cell.angle_alpha   90.00
_cell.angle_beta   90.00
_cell.angle_gamma   90.00
#
_symmetry.space_group_name_H-M   'P 1'
#
loop_
_entity.id
_entity.type
_entity.pdbx_description
1 polymer ?
#
loop_
_entity_poly.entity_id
_entity_poly.type
_entity_poly.pdbx_seq_one_letter_code
_entity_poly.pdbx_strand_id
1 'polypeptide(L)'
;MSEQGPTVFNSRYELLRHIARGGMADVYLARDELLGREVALKVLFPEFANDPNFVERFRREAQAAANLNHPNIVGIYDWGQERGTYYIVMEHVSGRSMSDV
;
A
#
# COMPACT_ATOMS: atom_id res chain seq x y z
N MET A 1 8.37 24.27 5.73
CA MET A 1 7.92 24.03 5.90
C MET A 1 7.69 23.16 6.27
N SER A 2 7.89 22.85 6.21
CA SER A 2 7.48 21.93 6.43
C SER A 2 6.76 21.60 7.37
N GLU A 3 6.34 21.90 7.70
CA GLU A 3 5.60 21.62 8.45
C GLU A 3 4.63 20.88 8.18
N GLN A 4 4.63 20.21 7.45
CA GLN A 4 3.57 19.47 7.27
C GLN A 4 3.54 18.43 8.27
N GLY A 5 2.43 18.01 8.77
CA GLY A 5 2.28 16.88 9.64
C GLY A 5 2.49 15.58 8.91
N PRO A 6 2.24 14.46 9.53
CA PRO A 6 2.39 13.17 8.88
C PRO A 6 1.48 13.04 7.66
N THR A 7 1.92 12.27 6.70
CA THR A 7 1.11 11.98 5.53
C THR A 7 0.13 10.87 5.89
N VAL A 8 -1.15 11.13 5.70
CA VAL A 8 -2.20 10.21 6.07
C VAL A 8 -3.10 9.96 4.87
N PHE A 9 -3.35 8.70 4.57
CA PHE A 9 -4.25 8.31 3.49
C PHE A 9 -5.59 7.90 4.07
N ASN A 10 -6.66 8.41 3.47
CA ASN A 10 -8.02 8.07 3.86
C ASN A 10 -8.28 8.38 5.33
N SER A 11 -7.62 9.39 5.85
CA SER A 11 -7.76 9.79 7.26
C SER A 11 -7.55 8.61 8.20
N ARG A 12 -6.81 7.60 7.76
CA ARG A 12 -6.70 6.37 8.52
C ARG A 12 -5.29 5.79 8.51
N TYR A 13 -4.58 5.87 7.37
CA TYR A 13 -3.29 5.20 7.24
C TYR A 13 -2.19 6.24 7.24
N GLU A 14 -1.42 6.27 8.30
CA GLU A 14 -0.31 7.21 8.44
C GLU A 14 0.95 6.56 7.90
N LEU A 15 1.59 7.22 6.94
CA LEU A 15 2.84 6.71 6.38
C LEU A 15 3.95 6.88 7.39
N LEU A 16 4.65 5.79 7.68
CA LEU A 16 5.73 5.83 8.64
C LEU A 16 7.09 5.90 7.96
N ARG A 17 7.31 5.07 6.95
CA ARG A 17 8.56 5.13 6.20
C ARG A 17 8.41 4.40 4.89
N HIS A 18 9.30 4.73 3.98
CA HIS A 18 9.35 4.12 2.65
C HIS A 18 10.06 2.77 2.76
N ILE A 19 9.46 1.74 2.18
CA ILE A 19 10.02 0.40 2.24
C ILE A 19 10.67 0.02 0.92
N ALA A 20 9.99 0.26 -0.19
CA ALA A 20 10.46 -0.24 -1.47
C ALA A 20 9.92 0.63 -2.59
N ARG A 21 10.59 0.58 -3.73
CA ARG A 21 10.18 1.31 -4.92
C ARG A 21 10.10 0.34 -6.07
N GLY A 22 8.95 0.30 -6.72
CA GLY A 22 8.76 -0.53 -7.90
C GLY A 22 8.76 0.28 -9.16
N GLY A 23 8.32 -0.33 -10.25
CA GLY A 23 8.26 0.34 -11.54
C GLY A 23 7.15 1.34 -11.67
N MET A 24 6.07 1.19 -10.91
CA MET A 24 4.95 2.11 -11.02
C MET A 24 4.39 2.54 -9.67
N ALA A 25 4.95 2.06 -8.59
CA ALA A 25 4.42 2.37 -7.27
C ALA A 25 5.50 2.30 -6.21
N ASP A 26 5.27 3.02 -5.14
CA ASP A 26 6.09 2.95 -3.93
C ASP A 26 5.35 2.15 -2.89
N VAL A 27 6.10 1.47 -2.01
CA VAL A 27 5.51 0.77 -0.89
C VAL A 27 6.01 1.42 0.38
N TYR A 28 5.09 1.70 1.27
CA TYR A 28 5.38 2.34 2.55
C TYR A 28 4.94 1.44 3.70
N LEU A 29 5.66 1.51 4.79
CA LEU A 29 5.14 1.02 6.05
C LEU A 29 4.19 2.09 6.56
N ALA A 30 3.00 1.70 6.96
CA ALA A 30 2.00 2.64 7.42
C ALA A 30 1.33 2.09 8.66
N ARG A 31 0.72 2.98 9.42
CA ARG A 31 -0.01 2.59 10.60
C ARG A 31 -1.50 2.80 10.34
N ASP A 32 -2.26 1.75 10.57
CA ASP A 32 -3.71 1.81 10.49
C ASP A 32 -4.20 2.37 11.83
N GLU A 33 -4.56 3.65 11.82
CA GLU A 33 -4.94 4.32 13.06
C GLU A 33 -6.25 3.79 13.62
N LEU A 34 -7.09 3.28 12.76
CA LEU A 34 -8.38 2.77 13.20
C LEU A 34 -8.23 1.46 13.97
N LEU A 35 -7.42 0.56 13.46
CA LEU A 35 -7.26 -0.75 14.07
C LEU A 35 -5.97 -0.88 14.89
N GLY A 36 -5.14 0.15 14.87
CA GLY A 36 -3.94 0.16 15.68
C GLY A 36 -2.92 -0.89 15.27
N ARG A 37 -2.73 -1.07 13.96
CA ARG A 37 -1.79 -2.07 13.48
C ARG A 37 -0.99 -1.50 12.32
N GLU A 38 0.16 -2.11 12.05
CA GLU A 38 0.97 -1.72 10.92
C GLU A 38 0.54 -2.47 9.67
N VAL A 39 0.58 -1.77 8.55
CA VAL A 39 0.20 -2.33 7.25
C VAL A 39 1.20 -1.86 6.22
N ALA A 40 1.18 -2.48 5.05
CA ALA A 40 1.94 -2.00 3.91
C ALA A 40 1.00 -1.23 3.00
N LEU A 41 1.43 -0.07 2.56
CA LEU A 41 0.62 0.78 1.69
C LEU A 41 1.36 0.95 0.38
N LYS A 42 0.77 0.45 -0.69
CA LYS A 42 1.34 0.57 -2.02
C LYS A 42 0.64 1.71 -2.73
N VAL A 43 1.41 2.69 -3.18
CA VAL A 43 0.86 3.92 -3.75
C VAL A 43 1.34 4.05 -5.18
N LEU A 44 0.42 4.10 -6.11
CA LEU A 44 0.73 4.29 -7.52
C LEU A 44 1.37 5.66 -7.70
N PHE A 45 2.43 5.73 -8.52
CA PHE A 45 3.05 7.02 -8.80
C PHE A 45 2.00 7.95 -9.39
N PRO A 46 1.88 9.18 -8.90
CA PRO A 46 0.84 10.09 -9.40
C PRO A 46 0.90 10.32 -10.89
N GLU A 47 2.09 10.24 -11.48
CA GLU A 47 2.23 10.47 -12.91
C GLU A 47 1.53 9.39 -13.72
N PHE A 48 1.27 8.22 -13.14
CA PHE A 48 0.56 7.15 -13.81
C PHE A 48 -0.92 7.11 -13.47
N ALA A 49 -1.35 7.94 -12.53
CA ALA A 49 -2.74 7.88 -12.07
C ALA A 49 -3.72 8.34 -13.14
N ASN A 50 -3.24 9.09 -14.12
CA ASN A 50 -4.10 9.55 -15.21
C ASN A 50 -4.06 8.63 -16.42
N ASP A 51 -3.29 7.55 -16.36
CA ASP A 51 -3.19 6.60 -17.45
C ASP A 51 -4.03 5.37 -17.11
N PRO A 52 -5.16 5.16 -17.82
CA PRO A 52 -6.04 4.05 -17.47
C PRO A 52 -5.35 2.70 -17.53
N ASN A 53 -4.35 2.55 -18.37
CA ASN A 53 -3.66 1.26 -18.47
C ASN A 53 -2.86 0.96 -17.22
N PHE A 54 -2.21 1.96 -16.66
CA PHE A 54 -1.46 1.77 -15.40
C PHE A 54 -2.39 1.56 -14.24
N VAL A 55 -3.50 2.30 -14.20
CA VAL A 55 -4.46 2.14 -13.10
C VAL A 55 -5.07 0.75 -13.14
N GLU A 56 -5.41 0.29 -14.34
CA GLU A 56 -6.01 -1.04 -14.48
C GLU A 56 -5.02 -2.13 -14.07
N ARG A 57 -3.77 -1.99 -14.46
CA ARG A 57 -2.76 -2.95 -14.07
C ARG A 57 -2.56 -2.95 -12.56
N PHE A 58 -2.52 -1.76 -11.96
CA PHE A 58 -2.35 -1.63 -10.53
C PHE A 58 -3.47 -2.37 -9.80
N ARG A 59 -4.71 -2.13 -10.22
CA ARG A 59 -5.87 -2.76 -9.61
C ARG A 59 -5.88 -4.27 -9.84
N ARG A 60 -5.49 -4.68 -11.04
CA ARG A 60 -5.48 -6.10 -11.39
C ARG A 60 -4.46 -6.87 -10.57
N GLU A 61 -3.30 -6.26 -10.33
CA GLU A 61 -2.29 -6.92 -9.51
C GLU A 61 -2.79 -7.10 -8.09
N ALA A 62 -3.51 -6.11 -7.57
CA ALA A 62 -4.08 -6.23 -6.24
C ALA A 62 -5.10 -7.35 -6.18
N GLN A 63 -5.95 -7.46 -7.19
CA GLN A 63 -6.95 -8.51 -7.22
C GLN A 63 -6.32 -9.88 -7.34
N ALA A 64 -5.27 -9.99 -8.13
CA ALA A 64 -4.58 -11.26 -8.29
C ALA A 64 -3.97 -11.70 -6.98
N ALA A 65 -3.37 -10.78 -6.25
CA ALA A 65 -2.78 -11.12 -4.96
C ALA A 65 -3.84 -11.56 -3.97
N ALA A 66 -5.00 -10.90 -3.99
CA ALA A 66 -6.08 -11.25 -3.08
C ALA A 66 -6.67 -12.61 -3.39
N ASN A 67 -6.65 -13.00 -4.67
CA ASN A 67 -7.26 -14.25 -5.08
C ASN A 67 -6.33 -15.45 -4.99
N LEU A 68 -5.03 -15.20 -4.92
CA LEU A 68 -4.08 -16.29 -4.82
C LEU A 68 -3.99 -16.74 -3.38
N ASN A 69 -4.40 -17.93 -3.12
CA ASN A 69 -4.40 -18.44 -1.76
C ASN A 69 -3.05 -19.07 -1.45
N HIS A 70 -2.02 -18.28 -1.58
CA HIS A 70 -0.64 -18.73 -1.43
C HIS A 70 -0.13 -18.33 -0.06
N PRO A 71 0.58 -19.18 0.66
CA PRO A 71 1.02 -18.86 2.01
C PRO A 71 1.96 -17.66 2.09
N ASN A 72 2.64 -17.34 1.03
CA ASN A 72 3.55 -16.21 1.02
C ASN A 72 2.94 -14.94 0.44
N ILE A 73 1.67 -15.00 0.05
CA ILE A 73 0.99 -13.85 -0.49
C ILE A 73 0.27 -13.15 0.64
N VAL A 74 0.51 -11.87 0.77
CA VAL A 74 -0.15 -11.10 1.82
C VAL A 74 -1.56 -10.75 1.37
N GLY A 75 -2.44 -10.57 2.33
CA GLY A 75 -3.81 -10.22 2.04
C GLY A 75 -3.94 -8.76 1.67
N ILE A 76 -4.97 -8.46 0.91
CA ILE A 76 -5.35 -7.10 0.60
C ILE A 76 -6.45 -6.70 1.57
N TYR A 77 -6.22 -5.63 2.31
CA TYR A 77 -7.21 -5.17 3.28
C TYR A 77 -8.15 -4.13 2.70
N ASP A 78 -7.62 -3.28 1.81
CA ASP A 78 -8.39 -2.14 1.36
C ASP A 78 -7.70 -1.56 0.15
N TRP A 79 -8.39 -0.69 -0.59
CA TRP A 79 -7.77 0.08 -1.63
C TRP A 79 -8.64 1.29 -1.88
N GLY A 80 -8.06 2.34 -2.44
CA GLY A 80 -8.83 3.54 -2.65
C GLY A 80 -8.08 4.54 -3.50
N GLN A 81 -8.61 5.75 -3.52
CA GLN A 81 -8.09 6.84 -4.30
C GLN A 81 -7.94 8.04 -3.40
N GLU A 82 -6.76 8.65 -3.42
CA GLU A 82 -6.53 9.83 -2.60
C GLU A 82 -5.26 10.53 -3.08
N ARG A 83 -5.19 11.82 -2.84
CA ARG A 83 -4.02 12.64 -3.17
C ARG A 83 -3.67 12.53 -4.65
N GLY A 84 -4.68 12.39 -5.49
CA GLY A 84 -4.49 12.35 -6.92
C GLY A 84 -3.96 11.03 -7.45
N THR A 85 -4.02 9.99 -6.65
CA THR A 85 -3.55 8.70 -7.12
C THR A 85 -4.34 7.59 -6.42
N TYR A 86 -3.89 6.34 -6.60
CA TYR A 86 -4.54 5.17 -6.03
C TYR A 86 -3.61 4.48 -5.07
N TYR A 87 -4.18 3.78 -4.09
CA TYR A 87 -3.38 3.06 -3.11
C TYR A 87 -4.04 1.73 -2.79
N ILE A 88 -3.21 0.80 -2.31
CA ILE A 88 -3.66 -0.52 -1.87
C ILE A 88 -3.06 -0.75 -0.50
N VAL A 89 -3.91 -1.19 0.43
CA VAL A 89 -3.50 -1.51 1.79
C VAL A 89 -3.35 -3.01 1.87
N MET A 90 -2.18 -3.46 2.28
CA MET A 90 -1.88 -4.88 2.32
C MET A 90 -1.40 -5.26 3.70
N GLU A 91 -1.53 -6.53 4.01
CA GLU A 91 -0.96 -7.06 5.22
C GLU A 91 0.54 -6.85 5.22
N HIS A 92 1.07 -6.34 6.32
CA HIS A 92 2.51 -6.21 6.48
C HIS A 92 2.99 -7.37 7.33
N VAL A 93 3.82 -8.20 6.72
CA VAL A 93 4.40 -9.33 7.42
C VAL A 93 5.86 -9.00 7.60
N SER A 94 6.29 -8.85 8.84
CA SER A 94 7.67 -8.50 9.08
C SER A 94 8.53 -9.68 8.67
N GLY A 95 9.69 -9.36 8.13
CA GLY A 95 10.58 -10.42 7.69
C GLY A 95 10.94 -11.36 8.80
N ARG A 96 11.03 -10.83 9.99
CA ARG A 96 11.39 -11.66 11.11
C ARG A 96 10.30 -12.69 11.41
N SER A 97 9.05 -12.27 11.37
CA SER A 97 8.01 -13.25 11.65
C SER A 97 7.93 -14.29 10.55
N MET A 98 8.20 -13.93 9.33
CA MET A 98 8.23 -14.92 8.27
C MET A 98 9.38 -15.88 8.45
N SER A 99 10.51 -15.38 8.85
CA SER A 99 11.66 -16.25 8.99
C SER A 99 11.56 -17.13 10.22
N ASP A 100 10.72 -16.77 11.14
CA ASP A 100 10.54 -17.57 12.34
C ASP A 100 9.62 -18.74 12.11
N VAL A 101 8.97 -18.79 11.00
CA VAL A 101 7.98 -19.83 10.73
C VAL A 101 8.66 -21.10 10.28
#